data_0671d13e994265b7a6627c618d5cca3b
#
_entry.id   0671d13e994265b7a6627c618d5cca3b
#
_cell.length_a   1.000
_cell.length_b   1.000
_cell.length_c   1.000
_cell.angle_alpha   90.00
_cell.angle_beta   90.00
_cell.angle_gamma   90.00
#
_symmetry.space_group_name_H-M   'P 1'
#
loop_
_entity.id
_entity.type
_entity.pdbx_description
1 polymer ?
#
loop_
_entity_poly.entity_id
_entity_poly.type
_entity_poly.pdbx_seq_one_letter_code
_entity_poly.pdbx_strand_id
1 'polypeptide(L)'
;MSPIDSSYNISGSGPAIIFVHGIGARKSSWDKVIVHLKDDFTCIRYDLRGHGDSPKGNFPYSLEILVEDIEALRLKLNLGKIHIVGHSLGGMIGPKYAISFPENILSVSLLSTAAFRTKDDQSKVIAIVESMKQKGIEPILNTLTHRWFTNQFIEEHYELVKFRLQQVLETDPEVFLEVFRIYAETEMSPWLSQINQPCLVLTGENDGGCNPRLNKLIAESLSHSELCIIDKLKHSILIEAPDLVGKRVRDFLLN
;
A
#
# COMPACT_ATOMS: atom_id res chain seq x y z
N MET A 1 -9.74 15.79 -12.22
CA MET A 1 -10.52 15.75 -10.94
C MET A 1 -9.75 16.53 -9.90
N SER A 2 -10.40 17.06 -8.87
CA SER A 2 -9.68 17.76 -7.80
C SER A 2 -9.26 16.78 -6.71
N PRO A 3 -8.09 17.02 -6.05
CA PRO A 3 -7.71 16.32 -4.83
C PRO A 3 -8.79 16.46 -3.75
N ILE A 4 -8.84 15.49 -2.85
CA ILE A 4 -9.74 15.51 -1.69
C ILE A 4 -9.04 16.09 -0.45
N ASP A 5 -9.83 16.52 0.53
CA ASP A 5 -9.34 16.80 1.88
C ASP A 5 -9.28 15.49 2.68
N SER A 6 -8.16 14.77 2.55
CA SER A 6 -7.97 13.46 3.17
C SER A 6 -7.99 13.53 4.69
N SER A 7 -8.63 12.55 5.34
CA SER A 7 -8.54 12.33 6.78
C SER A 7 -7.19 11.73 7.15
N TYR A 8 -6.51 12.30 8.15
CA TYR A 8 -5.17 11.88 8.55
C TYR A 8 -4.95 11.97 10.06
N ASN A 9 -3.90 11.28 10.52
CA ASN A 9 -3.36 11.39 11.86
C ASN A 9 -1.85 11.61 11.80
N ILE A 10 -1.32 12.42 12.71
CA ILE A 10 0.12 12.70 12.82
C ILE A 10 0.62 12.21 14.18
N SER A 11 1.81 11.62 14.19
CA SER A 11 2.50 11.19 15.40
C SER A 11 4.00 11.36 15.25
N GLY A 12 4.70 11.69 16.32
CA GLY A 12 6.16 11.83 16.31
C GLY A 12 6.66 13.18 15.79
N SER A 13 7.96 13.26 15.59
CA SER A 13 8.67 14.47 15.11
C SER A 13 9.92 14.07 14.33
N GLY A 14 10.37 14.93 13.41
CA GLY A 14 11.51 14.68 12.53
C GLY A 14 11.10 14.73 11.05
N PRO A 15 11.91 14.15 10.13
CA PRO A 15 11.57 14.05 8.72
C PRO A 15 10.19 13.38 8.51
N ALA A 16 9.43 13.87 7.54
CA ALA A 16 8.06 13.43 7.34
C ALA A 16 7.97 12.11 6.55
N ILE A 17 7.15 11.19 7.03
CA ILE A 17 6.75 9.97 6.32
C ILE A 17 5.25 10.01 6.07
N ILE A 18 4.82 9.84 4.83
CA ILE A 18 3.41 9.57 4.49
C ILE A 18 3.21 8.07 4.29
N PHE A 19 2.31 7.48 5.07
CA PHE A 19 1.94 6.08 5.01
C PHE A 19 0.70 5.88 4.17
N VAL A 20 0.81 5.05 3.13
CA VAL A 20 -0.23 4.80 2.13
C VAL A 20 -0.71 3.36 2.23
N HIS A 21 -1.95 3.18 2.69
CA HIS A 21 -2.53 1.85 2.87
C HIS A 21 -2.98 1.19 1.56
N GLY A 22 -3.31 -0.09 1.60
CA GLY A 22 -3.83 -0.86 0.47
C GLY A 22 -5.36 -0.80 0.34
N ILE A 23 -5.89 -1.55 -0.63
CA ILE A 23 -7.31 -1.64 -0.97
C ILE A 23 -8.14 -2.05 0.24
N GLY A 24 -9.25 -1.33 0.51
CA GLY A 24 -10.19 -1.61 1.59
C GLY A 24 -9.56 -1.56 2.99
N ALA A 25 -8.37 -0.98 3.13
CA ALA A 25 -7.74 -0.74 4.42
C ALA A 25 -8.01 0.70 4.90
N ARG A 26 -7.39 1.09 6.01
CA ARG A 26 -7.51 2.42 6.62
C ARG A 26 -6.18 2.88 7.18
N LYS A 27 -6.05 4.16 7.48
CA LYS A 27 -4.88 4.77 8.16
C LYS A 27 -4.46 4.02 9.43
N SER A 28 -5.42 3.41 10.14
CA SER A 28 -5.15 2.60 11.35
C SER A 28 -4.36 1.32 11.09
N SER A 29 -4.25 0.85 9.85
CA SER A 29 -3.40 -0.30 9.50
C SER A 29 -1.92 -0.11 9.87
N TRP A 30 -1.50 1.13 10.04
CA TRP A 30 -0.14 1.52 10.34
C TRP A 30 0.15 1.73 11.84
N ASP A 31 -0.89 1.66 12.71
CA ASP A 31 -0.78 2.04 14.13
C ASP A 31 0.31 1.27 14.88
N LYS A 32 0.44 -0.03 14.61
CA LYS A 32 1.49 -0.85 15.24
C LYS A 32 2.86 -0.66 14.61
N VAL A 33 2.92 -0.37 13.30
CA VAL A 33 4.17 -0.15 12.57
C VAL A 33 4.85 1.15 13.00
N ILE A 34 4.09 2.24 13.14
CA ILE A 34 4.65 3.56 13.47
C ILE A 34 5.22 3.66 14.89
N VAL A 35 4.92 2.71 15.78
CA VAL A 35 5.51 2.66 17.13
C VAL A 35 7.04 2.63 17.05
N HIS A 36 7.59 2.03 16.00
CA HIS A 36 9.03 1.92 15.76
C HIS A 36 9.65 3.13 15.03
N LEU A 37 8.84 4.08 14.58
CA LEU A 37 9.27 5.18 13.72
C LEU A 37 9.03 6.57 14.33
N LYS A 38 8.02 6.72 15.18
CA LYS A 38 7.56 8.02 15.70
C LYS A 38 8.57 8.76 16.57
N ASP A 39 9.58 8.08 17.08
CA ASP A 39 10.62 8.71 17.89
C ASP A 39 11.67 9.42 17.01
N ASP A 40 11.78 9.06 15.73
CA ASP A 40 12.75 9.62 14.77
C ASP A 40 12.06 10.40 13.62
N PHE A 41 10.76 10.18 13.38
CA PHE A 41 10.05 10.69 12.21
C PHE A 41 8.68 11.29 12.55
N THR A 42 8.25 12.26 11.76
CA THR A 42 6.86 12.70 11.71
C THR A 42 6.05 11.73 10.86
N CYS A 43 5.29 10.85 11.49
CA CYS A 43 4.50 9.80 10.86
C CYS A 43 3.09 10.30 10.51
N ILE A 44 2.78 10.49 9.23
CA ILE A 44 1.48 10.91 8.72
C ILE A 44 0.79 9.70 8.09
N ARG A 45 -0.30 9.23 8.70
CA ARG A 45 -1.15 8.16 8.19
C ARG A 45 -2.45 8.77 7.71
N TYR A 46 -2.85 8.50 6.48
CA TYR A 46 -4.10 9.04 5.93
C TYR A 46 -4.97 7.93 5.32
N ASP A 47 -6.25 8.18 5.23
CA ASP A 47 -7.17 7.34 4.50
C ASP A 47 -7.21 7.75 3.03
N LEU A 48 -7.04 6.79 2.13
CA LEU A 48 -7.27 6.99 0.69
C LEU A 48 -8.70 7.49 0.44
N ARG A 49 -8.91 8.21 -0.66
CA ARG A 49 -10.25 8.65 -1.04
C ARG A 49 -11.29 7.52 -0.97
N GLY A 50 -12.43 7.83 -0.35
CA GLY A 50 -13.52 6.89 -0.13
C GLY A 50 -13.25 5.78 0.90
N HIS A 51 -12.09 5.79 1.58
CA HIS A 51 -11.78 4.86 2.66
C HIS A 51 -11.83 5.60 4.01
N GLY A 52 -12.17 4.83 5.05
CA GLY A 52 -12.23 5.36 6.42
C GLY A 52 -13.06 6.64 6.51
N ASP A 53 -12.43 7.72 6.98
CA ASP A 53 -13.07 9.03 7.17
C ASP A 53 -12.78 10.01 6.01
N SER A 54 -12.12 9.57 4.94
CA SER A 54 -11.81 10.41 3.78
C SER A 54 -12.99 10.53 2.83
N PRO A 55 -13.24 11.74 2.25
CA PRO A 55 -14.28 11.92 1.24
C PRO A 55 -14.11 10.99 0.05
N LYS A 56 -15.22 10.56 -0.54
CA LYS A 56 -15.25 9.72 -1.74
C LYS A 56 -14.72 10.46 -2.98
N GLY A 57 -15.07 11.74 -3.12
CA GLY A 57 -14.77 12.48 -4.33
C GLY A 57 -15.57 11.97 -5.54
N ASN A 58 -15.12 12.31 -6.75
CA ASN A 58 -15.80 11.94 -7.99
C ASN A 58 -15.13 10.74 -8.66
N PHE A 59 -15.88 9.95 -9.41
CA PHE A 59 -15.41 8.88 -10.29
C PHE A 59 -15.23 9.35 -11.74
N PRO A 60 -14.51 8.59 -12.57
CA PRO A 60 -13.69 7.42 -12.23
C PRO A 60 -12.38 7.80 -11.51
N TYR A 61 -11.84 6.92 -10.68
CA TYR A 61 -10.52 7.13 -10.08
C TYR A 61 -9.41 6.73 -11.06
N SER A 62 -8.23 7.33 -10.87
CA SER A 62 -6.99 6.93 -11.55
C SER A 62 -5.82 6.90 -10.56
N LEU A 63 -4.72 6.29 -10.95
CA LEU A 63 -3.52 6.30 -10.14
C LEU A 63 -3.00 7.73 -9.91
N GLU A 64 -3.12 8.59 -10.93
CA GLU A 64 -2.71 9.99 -10.89
C GLU A 64 -3.47 10.78 -9.83
N ILE A 65 -4.79 10.61 -9.74
CA ILE A 65 -5.56 11.34 -8.73
C ILE A 65 -5.25 10.88 -7.30
N LEU A 66 -4.88 9.60 -7.10
CA LEU A 66 -4.40 9.11 -5.81
C LEU A 66 -3.05 9.72 -5.43
N VAL A 67 -2.21 9.99 -6.41
CA VAL A 67 -0.92 10.69 -6.26
C VAL A 67 -1.15 12.17 -5.93
N GLU A 68 -2.08 12.82 -6.62
CA GLU A 68 -2.44 14.23 -6.37
C GLU A 68 -3.03 14.43 -4.96
N ASP A 69 -3.73 13.44 -4.40
CA ASP A 69 -4.20 13.49 -3.01
C ASP A 69 -3.04 13.54 -2.02
N ILE A 70 -1.95 12.78 -2.26
CA ILE A 70 -0.74 12.84 -1.43
C ILE A 70 -0.09 14.23 -1.52
N GLU A 71 0.04 14.78 -2.74
CA GLU A 71 0.64 16.09 -2.92
C GLU A 71 -0.19 17.20 -2.26
N ALA A 72 -1.52 17.12 -2.38
CA ALA A 72 -2.41 18.05 -1.69
C ALA A 72 -2.26 17.95 -0.15
N LEU A 73 -2.14 16.74 0.39
CA LEU A 73 -1.89 16.53 1.82
C LEU A 73 -0.52 17.10 2.24
N ARG A 74 0.53 16.84 1.45
CA ARG A 74 1.87 17.39 1.69
C ARG A 74 1.86 18.91 1.75
N LEU A 75 1.22 19.56 0.77
CA LEU A 75 1.08 21.02 0.70
C LEU A 75 0.24 21.57 1.86
N LYS A 76 -0.88 20.94 2.18
CA LYS A 76 -1.75 21.33 3.32
C LYS A 76 -1.00 21.33 4.64
N LEU A 77 -0.09 20.39 4.84
CA LEU A 77 0.71 20.24 6.04
C LEU A 77 2.03 21.03 6.00
N ASN A 78 2.28 21.80 4.93
CA ASN A 78 3.52 22.54 4.69
C ASN A 78 4.77 21.65 4.85
N LEU A 79 4.72 20.42 4.38
CA LEU A 79 5.86 19.50 4.42
C LEU A 79 6.87 19.83 3.31
N GLY A 80 8.14 19.72 3.62
CA GLY A 80 9.21 19.73 2.64
C GLY A 80 9.24 18.44 1.81
N LYS A 81 10.43 17.88 1.59
CA LYS A 81 10.57 16.54 1.01
C LYS A 81 10.10 15.49 2.01
N ILE A 82 9.48 14.43 1.52
CA ILE A 82 8.87 13.38 2.32
C ILE A 82 9.44 11.99 1.98
N HIS A 83 9.35 11.07 2.91
CA HIS A 83 9.40 9.64 2.63
C HIS A 83 7.98 9.12 2.38
N ILE A 84 7.83 8.13 1.49
CA ILE A 84 6.55 7.43 1.31
C ILE A 84 6.75 5.95 1.63
N VAL A 85 5.87 5.43 2.49
CA VAL A 85 5.80 4.00 2.81
C VAL A 85 4.43 3.49 2.37
N GLY A 86 4.40 2.70 1.31
CA GLY A 86 3.16 2.22 0.70
C GLY A 86 3.01 0.70 0.75
N HIS A 87 1.82 0.23 1.11
CA HIS A 87 1.49 -1.20 1.14
C HIS A 87 0.50 -1.54 0.03
N SER A 88 0.75 -2.63 -0.71
CA SER A 88 -0.13 -3.14 -1.77
C SER A 88 -0.40 -2.07 -2.84
N LEU A 89 -1.63 -1.57 -3.00
CA LEU A 89 -1.94 -0.42 -3.86
C LEU A 89 -1.11 0.82 -3.47
N GLY A 90 -0.90 1.09 -2.17
CA GLY A 90 -0.01 2.15 -1.71
C GLY A 90 1.41 2.00 -2.21
N GLY A 91 1.88 0.75 -2.38
CA GLY A 91 3.16 0.43 -3.01
C GLY A 91 3.22 0.68 -4.52
N MET A 92 2.10 0.99 -5.18
CA MET A 92 2.04 1.50 -6.55
C MET A 92 1.93 3.04 -6.59
N ILE A 93 1.21 3.61 -5.62
CA ILE A 93 1.02 5.06 -5.50
C ILE A 93 2.34 5.76 -5.17
N GLY A 94 3.13 5.23 -4.23
CA GLY A 94 4.43 5.80 -3.83
C GLY A 94 5.41 5.94 -4.99
N PRO A 95 5.72 4.89 -5.75
CA PRO A 95 6.56 4.97 -6.96
C PRO A 95 6.03 5.97 -8.00
N LYS A 96 4.73 6.00 -8.24
CA LYS A 96 4.13 6.97 -9.17
C LYS A 96 4.29 8.40 -8.67
N TYR A 97 4.17 8.63 -7.36
CA TYR A 97 4.44 9.93 -6.75
C TYR A 97 5.90 10.36 -6.96
N ALA A 98 6.86 9.44 -6.76
CA ALA A 98 8.29 9.74 -6.96
C ALA A 98 8.60 10.21 -8.39
N ILE A 99 7.90 9.66 -9.39
CA ILE A 99 8.04 10.09 -10.78
C ILE A 99 7.34 11.42 -11.04
N SER A 100 6.15 11.63 -10.47
CA SER A 100 5.37 12.84 -10.70
C SER A 100 5.94 14.07 -9.97
N PHE A 101 6.57 13.86 -8.81
CA PHE A 101 7.10 14.91 -7.94
C PHE A 101 8.51 14.57 -7.43
N PRO A 102 9.50 14.36 -8.32
CA PRO A 102 10.84 13.86 -7.95
C PRO A 102 11.58 14.78 -6.98
N GLU A 103 11.29 16.08 -6.98
CA GLU A 103 11.90 17.06 -6.09
C GLU A 103 11.32 17.04 -4.67
N ASN A 104 10.15 16.40 -4.47
CA ASN A 104 9.43 16.38 -3.20
C ASN A 104 9.59 15.08 -2.41
N ILE A 105 10.36 14.12 -2.91
CA ILE A 105 10.51 12.78 -2.33
C ILE A 105 11.94 12.50 -1.89
N LEU A 106 12.11 11.88 -0.73
CA LEU A 106 13.39 11.43 -0.18
C LEU A 106 13.63 9.96 -0.47
N SER A 107 12.65 9.10 -0.21
CA SER A 107 12.73 7.66 -0.47
C SER A 107 11.33 7.04 -0.60
N VAL A 108 11.26 5.84 -1.15
CA VAL A 108 10.02 5.07 -1.31
C VAL A 108 10.19 3.66 -0.75
N SER A 109 9.27 3.24 0.13
CA SER A 109 9.16 1.84 0.56
C SER A 109 7.96 1.18 -0.11
N LEU A 110 8.23 0.17 -0.92
CA LEU A 110 7.27 -0.63 -1.68
C LEU A 110 7.00 -1.93 -0.92
N LEU A 111 5.91 -1.98 -0.15
CA LEU A 111 5.59 -3.13 0.69
C LEU A 111 4.49 -3.99 0.06
N SER A 112 4.76 -5.28 -0.18
CA SER A 112 3.81 -6.25 -0.75
C SER A 112 3.06 -5.69 -1.97
N THR A 113 3.81 -5.22 -2.96
CA THR A 113 3.26 -4.67 -4.21
C THR A 113 3.68 -5.50 -5.43
N ALA A 114 3.15 -5.20 -6.61
CA ALA A 114 3.35 -5.99 -7.80
C ALA A 114 3.67 -5.13 -9.04
N ALA A 115 4.70 -5.55 -9.76
CA ALA A 115 5.00 -5.15 -11.13
C ALA A 115 5.52 -6.39 -11.89
N PHE A 116 5.76 -6.28 -13.19
CA PHE A 116 6.21 -7.41 -14.03
C PHE A 116 5.23 -8.60 -14.03
N ARG A 117 3.94 -8.30 -13.90
CA ARG A 117 2.90 -9.32 -14.02
C ARG A 117 2.84 -9.86 -15.43
N THR A 118 2.83 -11.19 -15.56
CA THR A 118 2.53 -11.81 -16.84
C THR A 118 1.08 -11.53 -17.23
N LYS A 119 0.73 -11.77 -18.51
CA LYS A 119 -0.67 -11.67 -18.96
C LYS A 119 -1.58 -12.61 -18.16
N ASP A 120 -1.08 -13.77 -17.74
CA ASP A 120 -1.83 -14.70 -16.90
C ASP A 120 -2.02 -14.17 -15.48
N ASP A 121 -0.97 -13.62 -14.86
CA ASP A 121 -1.07 -12.96 -13.56
C ASP A 121 -2.12 -11.82 -13.57
N GLN A 122 -2.06 -10.97 -14.61
CA GLN A 122 -3.00 -9.86 -14.76
C GLN A 122 -4.44 -10.35 -14.99
N SER A 123 -4.63 -11.34 -15.85
CA SER A 123 -5.95 -11.92 -16.13
C SER A 123 -6.60 -12.49 -14.87
N LYS A 124 -5.82 -13.13 -13.98
CA LYS A 124 -6.31 -13.65 -12.71
C LYS A 124 -6.80 -12.53 -11.78
N VAL A 125 -6.10 -11.41 -11.72
CA VAL A 125 -6.52 -10.26 -10.89
C VAL A 125 -7.77 -9.61 -11.48
N ILE A 126 -7.85 -9.41 -12.80
CA ILE A 126 -9.04 -8.89 -13.48
C ILE A 126 -10.25 -9.80 -13.24
N ALA A 127 -10.08 -11.13 -13.34
CA ALA A 127 -11.15 -12.09 -13.08
C ALA A 127 -11.71 -12.00 -11.64
N ILE A 128 -10.87 -11.67 -10.66
CA ILE A 128 -11.32 -11.41 -9.28
C ILE A 128 -12.20 -10.15 -9.23
N VAL A 129 -11.79 -9.06 -9.87
CA VAL A 129 -12.58 -7.81 -9.94
C VAL A 129 -13.94 -8.07 -10.60
N GLU A 130 -13.96 -8.75 -11.75
CA GLU A 130 -15.20 -9.10 -12.45
C GLU A 130 -16.11 -10.04 -11.63
N SER A 131 -15.52 -11.01 -10.92
CA SER A 131 -16.28 -11.87 -10.01
C SER A 131 -16.93 -11.09 -8.87
N MET A 132 -16.23 -10.09 -8.31
CA MET A 132 -16.79 -9.21 -7.27
C MET A 132 -17.92 -8.31 -7.81
N LYS A 133 -17.80 -7.80 -9.03
CA LYS A 133 -18.88 -7.03 -9.69
C LYS A 133 -20.14 -7.88 -9.88
N GLN A 134 -19.99 -9.15 -10.25
CA GLN A 134 -21.11 -10.05 -10.55
C GLN A 134 -21.75 -10.66 -9.30
N LYS A 135 -20.94 -11.05 -8.30
CA LYS A 135 -21.36 -11.84 -7.14
C LYS A 135 -21.38 -11.06 -5.83
N GLY A 136 -20.91 -9.81 -5.86
CA GLY A 136 -20.64 -9.02 -4.66
C GLY A 136 -19.24 -9.28 -4.09
N ILE A 137 -18.80 -8.40 -3.19
CA ILE A 137 -17.47 -8.43 -2.59
C ILE A 137 -17.37 -9.55 -1.54
N GLU A 138 -18.38 -9.68 -0.67
CA GLU A 138 -18.36 -10.57 0.48
C GLU A 138 -18.07 -12.05 0.15
N PRO A 139 -18.70 -12.69 -0.87
CA PRO A 139 -18.41 -14.09 -1.20
C PRO A 139 -16.96 -14.32 -1.65
N ILE A 140 -16.31 -13.30 -2.20
CA ILE A 140 -14.94 -13.40 -2.71
C ILE A 140 -13.91 -13.15 -1.58
N LEU A 141 -14.30 -12.43 -0.51
CA LEU A 141 -13.42 -12.15 0.63
C LEU A 141 -12.91 -13.41 1.32
N ASN A 142 -13.72 -14.47 1.41
CA ASN A 142 -13.26 -15.74 1.98
C ASN A 142 -12.04 -16.31 1.25
N THR A 143 -12.04 -16.25 -0.08
CA THR A 143 -10.89 -16.67 -0.90
C THR A 143 -9.69 -15.73 -0.71
N LEU A 144 -9.92 -14.42 -0.63
CA LEU A 144 -8.86 -13.43 -0.40
C LEU A 144 -8.27 -13.52 1.00
N THR A 145 -9.05 -13.87 2.02
CA THR A 145 -8.58 -14.05 3.39
C THR A 145 -7.41 -15.04 3.45
N HIS A 146 -7.56 -16.21 2.83
CA HIS A 146 -6.50 -17.23 2.78
C HIS A 146 -5.31 -16.84 1.89
N ARG A 147 -5.46 -15.85 1.02
CA ARG A 147 -4.34 -15.25 0.28
C ARG A 147 -3.61 -14.19 1.08
N TRP A 148 -4.33 -13.46 1.93
CA TRP A 148 -3.79 -12.33 2.70
C TRP A 148 -3.11 -12.76 3.99
N PHE A 149 -3.65 -13.76 4.69
CA PHE A 149 -3.18 -14.21 5.99
C PHE A 149 -2.65 -15.64 5.96
N THR A 150 -1.69 -15.94 6.82
CA THR A 150 -1.28 -17.32 7.07
C THR A 150 -2.42 -18.07 7.77
N ASN A 151 -2.50 -19.39 7.56
CA ASN A 151 -3.53 -20.20 8.23
C ASN A 151 -3.37 -20.16 9.76
N GLN A 152 -2.13 -20.22 10.24
CA GLN A 152 -1.82 -20.11 11.66
C GLN A 152 -2.35 -18.78 12.22
N PHE A 153 -2.12 -17.65 11.55
CA PHE A 153 -2.59 -16.35 12.01
C PHE A 153 -4.12 -16.26 12.04
N ILE A 154 -4.81 -16.84 11.05
CA ILE A 154 -6.27 -16.90 11.02
C ILE A 154 -6.82 -17.65 12.25
N GLU A 155 -6.20 -18.77 12.61
CA GLU A 155 -6.60 -19.59 13.76
C GLU A 155 -6.32 -18.90 15.10
N GLU A 156 -5.14 -18.32 15.26
CA GLU A 156 -4.69 -17.68 16.51
C GLU A 156 -5.31 -16.29 16.74
N HIS A 157 -5.67 -15.56 15.67
CA HIS A 157 -6.11 -14.16 15.72
C HIS A 157 -7.40 -13.90 14.95
N TYR A 158 -8.35 -14.83 15.05
CA TYR A 158 -9.62 -14.79 14.30
C TYR A 158 -10.34 -13.43 14.37
N GLU A 159 -10.47 -12.84 15.57
CA GLU A 159 -11.18 -11.55 15.72
C GLU A 159 -10.45 -10.39 15.02
N LEU A 160 -9.13 -10.40 14.95
CA LEU A 160 -8.37 -9.38 14.22
C LEU A 160 -8.55 -9.55 12.71
N VAL A 161 -8.55 -10.78 12.21
CA VAL A 161 -8.83 -11.08 10.80
C VAL A 161 -10.26 -10.64 10.45
N LYS A 162 -11.24 -11.02 11.29
CA LYS A 162 -12.64 -10.63 11.12
C LYS A 162 -12.81 -9.09 11.09
N PHE A 163 -12.17 -8.39 12.01
CA PHE A 163 -12.18 -6.93 12.03
C PHE A 163 -11.61 -6.33 10.73
N ARG A 164 -10.52 -6.90 10.21
CA ARG A 164 -9.95 -6.46 8.93
C ARG A 164 -10.88 -6.69 7.75
N LEU A 165 -11.58 -7.82 7.72
CA LEU A 165 -12.58 -8.11 6.69
C LEU A 165 -13.79 -7.17 6.79
N GLN A 166 -14.21 -6.85 8.00
CA GLN A 166 -15.30 -5.89 8.23
C GLN A 166 -14.96 -4.50 7.66
N GLN A 167 -13.71 -4.04 7.80
CA GLN A 167 -13.27 -2.78 7.18
C GLN A 167 -13.43 -2.78 5.64
N VAL A 168 -13.22 -3.92 5.00
CA VAL A 168 -13.48 -4.06 3.55
C VAL A 168 -14.95 -3.89 3.24
N LEU A 169 -15.82 -4.57 4.01
CA LEU A 169 -17.28 -4.53 3.80
C LEU A 169 -17.88 -3.16 4.12
N GLU A 170 -17.27 -2.40 5.02
CA GLU A 170 -17.67 -1.03 5.34
C GLU A 170 -17.21 0.00 4.30
N THR A 171 -16.26 -0.36 3.43
CA THR A 171 -15.86 0.50 2.32
C THR A 171 -16.96 0.48 1.26
N ASP A 172 -17.34 1.66 0.74
CA ASP A 172 -18.29 1.76 -0.35
C ASP A 172 -17.90 0.78 -1.48
N PRO A 173 -18.79 -0.11 -1.92
CA PRO A 173 -18.47 -1.14 -2.91
C PRO A 173 -17.95 -0.58 -4.23
N GLU A 174 -18.45 0.58 -4.66
CA GLU A 174 -17.98 1.24 -5.88
C GLU A 174 -16.55 1.75 -5.72
N VAL A 175 -16.23 2.36 -4.57
CA VAL A 175 -14.86 2.77 -4.22
C VAL A 175 -13.92 1.57 -4.19
N PHE A 176 -14.33 0.49 -3.52
CA PHE A 176 -13.51 -0.71 -3.42
C PHE A 176 -13.18 -1.30 -4.81
N LEU A 177 -14.18 -1.39 -5.68
CA LEU A 177 -14.02 -1.90 -7.04
C LEU A 177 -13.15 -0.98 -7.91
N GLU A 178 -13.30 0.35 -7.77
CA GLU A 178 -12.49 1.32 -8.51
C GLU A 178 -10.99 1.24 -8.12
N VAL A 179 -10.67 1.22 -6.84
CA VAL A 179 -9.27 1.11 -6.42
C VAL A 179 -8.68 -0.27 -6.74
N PHE A 180 -9.52 -1.32 -6.73
CA PHE A 180 -9.07 -2.65 -7.14
C PHE A 180 -8.86 -2.73 -8.66
N ARG A 181 -9.67 -2.04 -9.47
CA ARG A 181 -9.45 -1.88 -10.91
C ARG A 181 -8.12 -1.18 -11.18
N ILE A 182 -7.83 -0.07 -10.49
CA ILE A 182 -6.53 0.62 -10.61
C ILE A 182 -5.39 -0.35 -10.34
N TYR A 183 -5.45 -1.12 -9.24
CA TYR A 183 -4.44 -2.12 -8.92
C TYR A 183 -4.31 -3.20 -10.01
N ALA A 184 -5.42 -3.67 -10.56
CA ALA A 184 -5.44 -4.72 -11.58
C ALA A 184 -4.85 -4.25 -12.92
N GLU A 185 -5.15 -3.02 -13.32
CA GLU A 185 -4.77 -2.44 -14.61
C GLU A 185 -3.38 -1.80 -14.60
N THR A 186 -2.90 -1.33 -13.44
CA THR A 186 -1.60 -0.66 -13.34
C THR A 186 -0.46 -1.66 -13.52
N GLU A 187 0.44 -1.35 -14.45
CA GLU A 187 1.73 -2.04 -14.61
C GLU A 187 2.88 -1.03 -14.45
N MET A 188 3.72 -1.27 -13.45
CA MET A 188 4.80 -0.32 -13.07
C MET A 188 6.10 -0.54 -13.83
N SER A 189 6.32 -1.74 -14.39
CA SER A 189 7.60 -2.13 -15.01
C SER A 189 8.13 -1.14 -16.06
N PRO A 190 7.29 -0.47 -16.90
CA PRO A 190 7.81 0.43 -17.92
C PRO A 190 8.45 1.72 -17.38
N TRP A 191 8.19 2.05 -16.10
CA TRP A 191 8.63 3.35 -15.56
C TRP A 191 9.37 3.27 -14.21
N LEU A 192 9.52 2.08 -13.60
CA LEU A 192 10.25 1.92 -12.33
C LEU A 192 11.71 2.40 -12.42
N SER A 193 12.38 2.19 -13.56
CA SER A 193 13.77 2.64 -13.78
C SER A 193 13.95 4.16 -13.80
N GLN A 194 12.86 4.94 -13.83
CA GLN A 194 12.91 6.40 -13.73
C GLN A 194 13.03 6.90 -12.29
N ILE A 195 12.88 6.01 -11.30
CA ILE A 195 12.98 6.35 -9.88
C ILE A 195 14.45 6.34 -9.48
N ASN A 196 14.97 7.50 -9.09
CA ASN A 196 16.36 7.68 -8.67
C ASN A 196 16.55 7.71 -7.15
N GLN A 197 15.47 7.80 -6.40
CA GLN A 197 15.50 7.84 -4.94
C GLN A 197 15.77 6.44 -4.36
N PRO A 198 16.34 6.36 -3.15
CA PRO A 198 16.47 5.10 -2.44
C PRO A 198 15.13 4.41 -2.26
N CYS A 199 15.08 3.10 -2.50
CA CYS A 199 13.87 2.29 -2.41
C CYS A 199 14.06 1.08 -1.50
N LEU A 200 13.08 0.81 -0.63
CA LEU A 200 12.94 -0.47 0.06
C LEU A 200 11.85 -1.28 -0.64
N VAL A 201 12.20 -2.49 -1.09
CA VAL A 201 11.23 -3.45 -1.64
C VAL A 201 11.06 -4.58 -0.63
N LEU A 202 9.85 -4.78 -0.10
CA LEU A 202 9.62 -5.73 0.97
C LEU A 202 8.32 -6.52 0.72
N THR A 203 8.37 -7.85 0.86
CA THR A 203 7.16 -8.69 0.73
C THR A 203 7.29 -9.96 1.58
N GLY A 204 6.15 -10.62 1.83
CA GLY A 204 6.13 -11.94 2.44
C GLY A 204 6.55 -13.05 1.46
N GLU A 205 7.27 -14.06 1.95
CA GLU A 205 7.72 -15.22 1.16
C GLU A 205 6.56 -15.95 0.47
N ASN A 206 5.43 -16.04 1.15
CA ASN A 206 4.23 -16.75 0.70
C ASN A 206 3.13 -15.81 0.18
N ASP A 207 3.44 -14.54 -0.13
CA ASP A 207 2.50 -13.64 -0.79
C ASP A 207 2.21 -14.13 -2.21
N GLY A 208 0.99 -14.63 -2.43
CA GLY A 208 0.62 -15.23 -3.71
C GLY A 208 0.35 -14.21 -4.83
N GLY A 209 0.04 -12.95 -4.47
CA GLY A 209 -0.28 -11.89 -5.43
C GLY A 209 0.89 -10.96 -5.71
N CYS A 210 1.60 -10.58 -4.65
CA CYS A 210 2.79 -9.73 -4.69
C CYS A 210 4.03 -10.55 -4.32
N ASN A 211 4.22 -11.67 -5.00
CA ASN A 211 5.17 -12.72 -4.62
C ASN A 211 6.64 -12.29 -4.75
N PRO A 212 7.58 -13.06 -4.14
CA PRO A 212 9.01 -12.76 -4.20
C PRO A 212 9.58 -12.62 -5.61
N ARG A 213 9.07 -13.36 -6.61
CA ARG A 213 9.51 -13.23 -8.01
C ARG A 213 9.29 -11.81 -8.53
N LEU A 214 8.09 -11.28 -8.31
CA LEU A 214 7.74 -9.92 -8.77
C LEU A 214 8.55 -8.87 -8.02
N ASN A 215 8.72 -9.03 -6.71
CA ASN A 215 9.45 -8.07 -5.88
C ASN A 215 10.98 -8.09 -6.16
N LYS A 216 11.56 -9.23 -6.53
CA LYS A 216 12.93 -9.31 -7.04
C LYS A 216 13.08 -8.49 -8.33
N LEU A 217 12.19 -8.67 -9.31
CA LEU A 217 12.20 -7.91 -10.55
C LEU A 217 12.00 -6.40 -10.32
N ILE A 218 11.15 -6.02 -9.36
CA ILE A 218 11.01 -4.61 -8.96
C ILE A 218 12.35 -4.09 -8.43
N ALA A 219 12.98 -4.79 -7.49
CA ALA A 219 14.25 -4.37 -6.91
C ALA A 219 15.36 -4.28 -7.97
N GLU A 220 15.45 -5.25 -8.88
CA GLU A 220 16.42 -5.27 -9.98
C GLU A 220 16.24 -4.11 -10.98
N SER A 221 15.01 -3.58 -11.11
CA SER A 221 14.70 -2.48 -12.03
C SER A 221 14.93 -1.08 -11.43
N LEU A 222 15.13 -0.97 -10.12
CA LEU A 222 15.37 0.26 -9.39
C LEU A 222 16.87 0.52 -9.25
N SER A 223 17.33 1.77 -9.46
CA SER A 223 18.74 2.13 -9.42
C SER A 223 19.36 2.01 -8.03
N HIS A 224 18.58 2.26 -6.98
CA HIS A 224 19.00 2.23 -5.58
C HIS A 224 17.93 1.52 -4.76
N SER A 225 18.07 0.21 -4.58
CA SER A 225 17.08 -0.59 -3.87
C SER A 225 17.68 -1.55 -2.87
N GLU A 226 16.95 -1.78 -1.78
CA GLU A 226 17.13 -2.88 -0.85
C GLU A 226 15.95 -3.85 -0.96
N LEU A 227 16.21 -5.15 -1.08
CA LEU A 227 15.18 -6.19 -1.11
C LEU A 227 15.12 -6.92 0.22
N CYS A 228 13.92 -7.04 0.78
CA CYS A 228 13.64 -7.84 1.98
C CYS A 228 12.47 -8.80 1.72
N ILE A 229 12.72 -10.10 1.84
CA ILE A 229 11.67 -11.12 1.80
C ILE A 229 11.50 -11.63 3.23
N ILE A 230 10.28 -11.52 3.77
CA ILE A 230 9.98 -11.96 5.14
C ILE A 230 9.49 -13.41 5.10
N ASP A 231 10.21 -14.29 5.77
CA ASP A 231 9.92 -15.72 5.80
C ASP A 231 8.49 -16.00 6.29
N LYS A 232 7.85 -17.00 5.70
CA LYS A 232 6.54 -17.57 6.06
C LYS A 232 5.34 -16.63 5.93
N LEU A 233 5.52 -15.32 5.83
CA LEU A 233 4.40 -14.37 5.74
C LEU A 233 3.73 -14.37 4.36
N LYS A 234 2.46 -14.02 4.36
CA LYS A 234 1.68 -13.72 3.18
C LYS A 234 1.56 -12.20 2.97
N HIS A 235 0.43 -11.71 2.48
CA HIS A 235 0.22 -10.33 2.07
C HIS A 235 0.02 -9.34 3.23
N SER A 236 -0.61 -9.78 4.33
CA SER A 236 -1.01 -8.90 5.45
C SER A 236 0.13 -8.63 6.43
N ILE A 237 1.32 -8.33 5.94
CA ILE A 237 2.54 -8.13 6.74
C ILE A 237 2.42 -7.05 7.81
N LEU A 238 1.60 -6.00 7.59
CA LEU A 238 1.35 -4.92 8.55
C LEU A 238 0.56 -5.40 9.79
N ILE A 239 -0.15 -6.52 9.64
CA ILE A 239 -1.02 -7.07 10.69
C ILE A 239 -0.33 -8.26 11.36
N GLU A 240 0.27 -9.15 10.56
CA GLU A 240 0.91 -10.37 11.05
C GLU A 240 2.27 -10.10 11.72
N ALA A 241 3.04 -9.14 11.20
CA ALA A 241 4.40 -8.85 11.70
C ALA A 241 4.71 -7.34 11.74
N PRO A 242 3.88 -6.51 12.39
CA PRO A 242 4.04 -5.05 12.41
C PRO A 242 5.38 -4.61 12.98
N ASP A 243 5.89 -5.29 14.01
CA ASP A 243 7.15 -4.96 14.66
C ASP A 243 8.35 -5.18 13.71
N LEU A 244 8.35 -6.30 12.98
CA LEU A 244 9.40 -6.61 12.02
C LEU A 244 9.38 -5.60 10.85
N VAL A 245 8.19 -5.31 10.32
CA VAL A 245 8.01 -4.31 9.25
C VAL A 245 8.45 -2.93 9.72
N GLY A 246 8.02 -2.50 10.91
CA GLY A 246 8.35 -1.19 11.47
C GLY A 246 9.85 -1.02 11.67
N LYS A 247 10.52 -2.01 12.25
CA LYS A 247 11.99 -2.01 12.42
C LYS A 247 12.71 -1.96 11.07
N ARG A 248 12.28 -2.78 10.10
CA ARG A 248 12.92 -2.83 8.79
C ARG A 248 12.79 -1.52 8.01
N VAL A 249 11.60 -0.91 8.05
CA VAL A 249 11.38 0.42 7.45
C VAL A 249 12.23 1.48 8.16
N ARG A 250 12.29 1.46 9.49
CA ARG A 250 13.12 2.40 10.27
C ARG A 250 14.60 2.28 9.91
N ASP A 251 15.14 1.06 9.89
CA ASP A 251 16.54 0.81 9.57
C ASP A 251 16.89 1.33 8.17
N PHE A 252 16.01 1.11 7.19
CA PHE A 252 16.18 1.64 5.83
C PHE A 252 16.15 3.17 5.78
N LEU A 253 15.29 3.83 6.56
CA LEU A 253 15.14 5.29 6.52
C LEU A 253 16.24 6.04 7.28
N LEU A 254 16.97 5.38 8.17
CA LEU A 254 18.08 5.95 8.94
C LEU A 254 19.45 5.75 8.28
N ASN A 255 19.56 4.88 7.26
CA ASN A 255 20.77 4.65 6.47
C ASN A 255 20.85 5.61 5.28
#